data_8d91868b58a1b15d6f5a9879861bcc54
#
_entry.id   8d91868b58a1b15d6f5a9879861bcc54
#
_cell.length_a   1.000
_cell.length_b   1.000
_cell.length_c   1.000
_cell.angle_alpha   90.00
_cell.angle_beta   90.00
_cell.angle_gamma   90.00
#
_symmetry.space_group_name_H-M   'P 1'
#
loop_
_entity.id
_entity.type
_entity.pdbx_description
1 polymer ?
#
loop_
_entity_poly.entity_id
_entity_poly.type
_entity_poly.pdbx_seq_one_letter_code
_entity_poly.pdbx_strand_id
1 'polypeptide(L)'
;MKRLLKYLFVCCICILMSAMAQSASGIKGKVMCQGKGISNVVVTNGFDCVLTDTKGMYSLPYHRDARFVYVTTPAGYLPQREASLPHYYKRIDSEVENYDFTLIKNPKNDDKHICLVQSDVQAAKASDIEGYMKYLKDVRQFVGERRNSDIFVLDCGDIVGNAPAIFPSYIQASNVLDLPFYRAVGNHDMEYGVRSYEHSYKTFEEYFGPIYYSFNRGKAHYIVLNNCFYINRHYRYIGYIDERTLQWIEADLSFVPKDHLVFVAMHIPSSSTKELQFNALLPDETSNASSLYDLLAGYDAHIFSGHTHYNWNVVFNDKLMEHNTAAVCGTFWKADICTDGTPSGYGIYEVNGNKVTWSYKSAGFPIDHQFRGYPVGSSEEYPQDIIANV
;
A
#
# COMPACT_ATOMS: atom_id res chain seq x y z
N MET A 1 -56.71 -35.74 -7.07
CA MET A 1 -55.28 -35.99 -6.99
C MET A 1 -54.43 -35.04 -7.85
N LYS A 2 -54.60 -34.92 -9.16
CA LYS A 2 -53.81 -34.05 -10.05
C LYS A 2 -53.84 -32.54 -9.73
N ARG A 3 -54.94 -31.99 -9.17
CA ARG A 3 -55.01 -30.57 -8.74
C ARG A 3 -54.27 -30.30 -7.42
N LEU A 4 -54.31 -31.22 -6.47
CA LEU A 4 -53.62 -31.09 -5.19
C LEU A 4 -52.08 -31.12 -5.38
N LEU A 5 -51.59 -31.96 -6.31
CA LEU A 5 -50.18 -32.03 -6.64
C LEU A 5 -49.65 -30.73 -7.29
N LYS A 6 -50.47 -30.05 -8.13
CA LYS A 6 -50.13 -28.75 -8.70
C LYS A 6 -49.97 -27.64 -7.64
N TYR A 7 -50.86 -27.60 -6.65
CA TYR A 7 -50.80 -26.63 -5.55
C TYR A 7 -49.61 -26.90 -4.63
N LEU A 8 -49.27 -28.16 -4.32
CA LEU A 8 -48.06 -28.50 -3.58
C LEU A 8 -46.79 -28.13 -4.34
N PHE A 9 -46.75 -28.33 -5.67
CA PHE A 9 -45.61 -27.98 -6.49
C PHE A 9 -45.38 -26.45 -6.59
N VAL A 10 -46.48 -25.68 -6.72
CA VAL A 10 -46.42 -24.20 -6.71
C VAL A 10 -46.04 -23.67 -5.34
N CYS A 11 -46.56 -24.21 -4.24
CA CYS A 11 -46.15 -23.85 -2.88
C CYS A 11 -44.69 -24.19 -2.60
N CYS A 12 -44.15 -25.34 -3.05
CA CYS A 12 -42.76 -25.69 -2.90
C CYS A 12 -41.84 -24.75 -3.72
N ILE A 13 -42.26 -24.34 -4.93
CA ILE A 13 -41.51 -23.38 -5.74
C ILE A 13 -41.55 -21.99 -5.08
N CYS A 14 -42.69 -21.55 -4.54
CA CYS A 14 -42.76 -20.28 -3.81
C CYS A 14 -41.95 -20.29 -2.51
N ILE A 15 -41.89 -21.42 -1.79
CA ILE A 15 -41.06 -21.57 -0.59
C ILE A 15 -39.57 -21.65 -0.97
N LEU A 16 -39.24 -22.32 -2.08
CA LEU A 16 -37.86 -22.33 -2.60
C LEU A 16 -37.46 -20.95 -3.16
N MET A 17 -38.34 -20.21 -3.81
CA MET A 17 -38.07 -18.84 -4.25
C MET A 17 -38.01 -17.85 -3.09
N SER A 18 -38.79 -18.02 -2.01
CA SER A 18 -38.66 -17.22 -0.80
C SER A 18 -37.43 -17.60 0.03
N ALA A 19 -36.96 -18.84 -0.02
CA ALA A 19 -35.66 -19.24 0.57
C ALA A 19 -34.44 -18.77 -0.26
N MET A 20 -34.62 -18.60 -1.58
CA MET A 20 -33.59 -17.95 -2.43
C MET A 20 -33.64 -16.42 -2.40
N ALA A 21 -34.75 -15.83 -1.94
CA ALA A 21 -34.91 -14.42 -1.62
C ALA A 21 -34.54 -14.08 -0.17
N GLN A 22 -33.85 -14.96 0.53
CA GLN A 22 -33.06 -14.57 1.68
C GLN A 22 -31.93 -13.72 1.09
N SER A 23 -32.26 -12.44 0.90
CA SER A 23 -31.37 -11.39 0.45
C SER A 23 -30.02 -11.59 1.11
N ALA A 24 -28.98 -11.78 0.33
CA ALA A 24 -27.65 -11.54 0.83
C ALA A 24 -27.72 -10.16 1.49
N SER A 25 -27.84 -10.11 2.81
CA SER A 25 -27.98 -8.87 3.55
C SER A 25 -26.75 -8.06 3.23
N GLY A 26 -26.93 -6.91 2.55
CA GLY A 26 -25.83 -6.06 2.14
C GLY A 26 -24.97 -5.73 3.35
N ILE A 27 -23.70 -5.55 3.13
CA ILE A 27 -22.75 -5.10 4.16
C ILE A 27 -23.12 -3.66 4.53
N LYS A 28 -23.45 -3.39 5.78
CA LYS A 28 -23.89 -2.07 6.24
C LYS A 28 -23.15 -1.64 7.50
N GLY A 29 -23.16 -0.35 7.76
CA GLY A 29 -22.56 0.21 8.97
C GLY A 29 -22.61 1.72 8.98
N LYS A 30 -21.84 2.31 9.88
CA LYS A 30 -21.76 3.73 10.09
C LYS A 30 -20.30 4.19 10.26
N VAL A 31 -19.94 5.31 9.65
CA VAL A 31 -18.68 5.98 9.89
C VAL A 31 -18.94 7.19 10.79
N MET A 32 -18.23 7.31 11.89
CA MET A 32 -18.47 8.34 12.89
C MET A 32 -17.18 8.90 13.50
N CYS A 33 -17.30 10.12 14.01
CA CYS A 33 -16.29 10.75 14.87
C CYS A 33 -16.99 11.38 16.07
N GLN A 34 -16.52 11.10 17.29
CA GLN A 34 -17.10 11.59 18.53
C GLN A 34 -18.65 11.36 18.63
N GLY A 35 -19.09 10.18 18.19
CA GLY A 35 -20.50 9.79 18.19
C GLY A 35 -21.36 10.41 17.07
N LYS A 36 -20.82 11.33 16.26
CA LYS A 36 -21.50 11.96 15.13
C LYS A 36 -21.12 11.27 13.82
N GLY A 37 -22.11 11.00 12.96
CA GLY A 37 -21.86 10.46 11.62
C GLY A 37 -21.05 11.42 10.75
N ILE A 38 -20.19 10.87 9.92
CA ILE A 38 -19.40 11.63 8.94
C ILE A 38 -19.99 11.29 7.56
N SER A 39 -20.44 12.30 6.83
CA SER A 39 -20.95 12.16 5.46
C SER A 39 -19.82 12.15 4.41
N ASN A 40 -20.13 11.61 3.23
CA ASN A 40 -19.23 11.59 2.08
C ASN A 40 -17.89 10.87 2.35
N VAL A 41 -17.90 9.87 3.21
CA VAL A 41 -16.75 8.98 3.40
C VAL A 41 -16.91 7.81 2.44
N VAL A 42 -15.89 7.53 1.65
CA VAL A 42 -15.86 6.34 0.78
C VAL A 42 -15.67 5.11 1.64
N VAL A 43 -16.56 4.14 1.48
CA VAL A 43 -16.49 2.81 2.10
C VAL A 43 -16.53 1.78 0.99
N THR A 44 -15.70 0.75 1.11
CA THR A 44 -15.56 -0.28 0.08
C THR A 44 -15.47 -1.68 0.69
N ASN A 45 -15.83 -2.67 -0.11
CA ASN A 45 -15.60 -4.09 0.17
C ASN A 45 -14.49 -4.69 -0.70
N GLY A 46 -13.74 -3.84 -1.43
CA GLY A 46 -12.71 -4.24 -2.38
C GLY A 46 -13.26 -4.52 -3.79
N PHE A 47 -14.57 -4.32 -4.01
CA PHE A 47 -15.26 -4.45 -5.30
C PHE A 47 -16.07 -3.19 -5.59
N ASP A 48 -16.94 -2.83 -4.67
CA ASP A 48 -17.79 -1.66 -4.76
C ASP A 48 -17.31 -0.57 -3.82
N CYS A 49 -17.48 0.68 -4.24
CA CYS A 49 -17.26 1.87 -3.44
C CYS A 49 -18.56 2.66 -3.29
N VAL A 50 -18.90 3.05 -2.07
CA VAL A 50 -20.09 3.87 -1.78
C VAL A 50 -19.75 5.03 -0.86
N LEU A 51 -20.55 6.09 -0.89
CA LEU A 51 -20.42 7.21 0.05
C LEU A 51 -21.36 7.02 1.25
N THR A 52 -20.90 7.43 2.41
CA THR A 52 -21.79 7.57 3.57
C THR A 52 -22.78 8.72 3.38
N ASP A 53 -23.99 8.54 3.90
CA ASP A 53 -25.04 9.55 3.91
C ASP A 53 -24.79 10.65 4.97
N THR A 54 -25.72 11.60 5.11
CA THR A 54 -25.65 12.71 6.07
C THR A 54 -25.60 12.27 7.54
N LYS A 55 -25.98 11.01 7.84
CA LYS A 55 -25.93 10.41 9.18
C LYS A 55 -24.69 9.52 9.35
N GLY A 56 -23.85 9.43 8.33
CA GLY A 56 -22.68 8.57 8.28
C GLY A 56 -23.00 7.10 7.97
N MET A 57 -24.22 6.78 7.54
CA MET A 57 -24.65 5.41 7.22
C MET A 57 -24.20 5.03 5.81
N TYR A 58 -23.88 3.75 5.61
CA TYR A 58 -23.57 3.18 4.30
C TYR A 58 -24.17 1.78 4.14
N SER A 59 -24.31 1.37 2.89
CA SER A 59 -24.69 0.01 2.51
C SER A 59 -23.95 -0.38 1.23
N LEU A 60 -23.21 -1.48 1.28
CA LEU A 60 -22.49 -2.08 0.17
C LEU A 60 -23.19 -3.34 -0.30
N PRO A 61 -23.17 -3.66 -1.60
CA PRO A 61 -23.59 -4.96 -2.08
C PRO A 61 -22.78 -6.08 -1.43
N TYR A 62 -23.40 -7.23 -1.22
CA TYR A 62 -22.68 -8.42 -0.83
C TYR A 62 -21.89 -8.98 -2.02
N HIS A 63 -20.62 -9.25 -1.80
CA HIS A 63 -19.79 -9.97 -2.75
C HIS A 63 -19.15 -11.17 -2.04
N ARG A 64 -19.31 -12.36 -2.60
CA ARG A 64 -18.87 -13.62 -1.95
C ARG A 64 -17.36 -13.71 -1.74
N ASP A 65 -16.58 -13.02 -2.58
CA ASP A 65 -15.12 -13.02 -2.52
C ASP A 65 -14.56 -11.81 -1.73
N ALA A 66 -15.44 -10.92 -1.24
CA ALA A 66 -15.03 -9.83 -0.36
C ALA A 66 -14.62 -10.38 1.01
N ARG A 67 -13.45 -9.98 1.48
CA ARG A 67 -12.88 -10.43 2.76
C ARG A 67 -12.88 -9.34 3.82
N PHE A 68 -12.93 -8.10 3.39
CA PHE A 68 -12.87 -6.93 4.25
C PHE A 68 -13.92 -5.89 3.84
N VAL A 69 -14.32 -5.09 4.83
CA VAL A 69 -14.92 -3.77 4.64
C VAL A 69 -13.92 -2.76 5.15
N TYR A 70 -13.69 -1.69 4.40
CA TYR A 70 -12.74 -0.67 4.82
C TYR A 70 -13.13 0.73 4.34
N VAL A 71 -12.60 1.72 5.03
CA VAL A 71 -12.87 3.13 4.74
C VAL A 71 -11.66 3.78 4.10
N THR A 72 -11.86 4.50 3.00
CA THR A 72 -10.91 5.51 2.54
C THR A 72 -10.95 6.66 3.53
N THR A 73 -9.98 6.68 4.46
CA THR A 73 -9.96 7.68 5.54
C THR A 73 -9.95 9.09 4.92
N PRO A 74 -10.96 9.92 5.19
CA PRO A 74 -11.04 11.25 4.58
C PRO A 74 -10.04 12.23 5.18
N ALA A 75 -9.68 13.27 4.42
CA ALA A 75 -8.84 14.36 4.91
C ALA A 75 -9.40 14.97 6.21
N GLY A 76 -8.54 15.39 7.10
CA GLY A 76 -8.87 15.92 8.42
C GLY A 76 -9.23 14.86 9.45
N TYR A 77 -9.13 13.56 9.12
CA TYR A 77 -9.38 12.46 10.02
C TYR A 77 -8.26 11.41 9.99
N LEU A 78 -8.20 10.65 11.07
CA LEU A 78 -7.30 9.51 11.23
C LEU A 78 -8.11 8.27 11.59
N PRO A 79 -7.73 7.06 11.14
CA PRO A 79 -8.27 5.84 11.71
C PRO A 79 -7.77 5.68 13.15
N GLN A 80 -8.51 4.95 13.97
CA GLN A 80 -7.94 4.43 15.20
C GLN A 80 -6.71 3.57 14.85
N ARG A 81 -5.75 3.47 15.76
CA ARG A 81 -4.56 2.67 15.52
C ARG A 81 -4.09 1.98 16.80
N GLU A 82 -3.46 0.86 16.63
CA GLU A 82 -2.66 0.22 17.65
C GLU A 82 -1.19 0.39 17.27
N ALA A 83 -0.53 1.36 17.90
CA ALA A 83 0.83 1.77 17.58
C ALA A 83 1.05 2.04 16.08
N SER A 84 1.75 1.17 15.35
CA SER A 84 2.01 1.33 13.90
C SER A 84 0.91 0.76 12.99
N LEU A 85 -0.15 0.14 13.56
CA LEU A 85 -1.22 -0.51 12.80
C LEU A 85 -2.47 0.38 12.75
N PRO A 86 -2.79 1.02 11.61
CA PRO A 86 -4.03 1.78 11.45
C PRO A 86 -5.23 0.84 11.22
N HIS A 87 -6.33 1.07 11.96
CA HIS A 87 -7.56 0.27 11.89
C HIS A 87 -8.61 0.93 10.98
N TYR A 88 -8.35 0.93 9.68
CA TYR A 88 -9.26 1.44 8.64
C TYR A 88 -10.15 0.34 8.04
N TYR A 89 -9.98 -0.92 8.44
CA TYR A 89 -10.67 -2.08 7.90
C TYR A 89 -11.26 -2.98 8.98
N LYS A 90 -12.21 -3.82 8.57
CA LYS A 90 -12.75 -4.94 9.35
C LYS A 90 -12.87 -6.16 8.46
N ARG A 91 -12.54 -7.33 8.98
CA ARG A 91 -12.76 -8.60 8.28
C ARG A 91 -14.26 -8.88 8.23
N ILE A 92 -14.75 -9.32 7.06
CA ILE A 92 -16.15 -9.73 6.90
C ILE A 92 -16.35 -11.06 7.62
N ASP A 93 -17.39 -11.09 8.46
CA ASP A 93 -17.82 -12.26 9.23
C ASP A 93 -19.34 -12.39 9.15
N SER A 94 -19.83 -13.61 8.95
CA SER A 94 -21.27 -13.91 8.84
C SER A 94 -22.07 -13.60 10.12
N GLU A 95 -21.38 -13.52 11.26
CA GLU A 95 -22.01 -13.21 12.56
C GLU A 95 -22.10 -11.70 12.83
N VAL A 96 -21.43 -10.87 12.02
CA VAL A 96 -21.38 -9.41 12.19
C VAL A 96 -22.46 -8.76 11.35
N GLU A 97 -23.44 -8.11 12.00
CA GLU A 97 -24.52 -7.41 11.31
C GLU A 97 -24.14 -6.02 10.80
N ASN A 98 -23.27 -5.31 11.52
CA ASN A 98 -22.91 -3.93 11.22
C ASN A 98 -21.40 -3.72 11.33
N TYR A 99 -20.83 -3.07 10.34
CA TYR A 99 -19.40 -2.75 10.26
C TYR A 99 -19.19 -1.26 10.52
N ASP A 100 -19.28 -0.85 11.78
CA ASP A 100 -19.13 0.55 12.17
C ASP A 100 -17.66 0.95 12.28
N PHE A 101 -17.30 2.14 11.81
CA PHE A 101 -15.99 2.74 11.90
C PHE A 101 -16.01 4.00 12.74
N THR A 102 -15.04 4.11 13.64
CA THR A 102 -14.82 5.33 14.44
C THR A 102 -13.51 5.97 13.99
N LEU A 103 -13.61 7.16 13.43
CA LEU A 103 -12.46 7.97 13.06
C LEU A 103 -12.17 8.99 14.15
N ILE A 104 -10.92 9.45 14.19
CA ILE A 104 -10.44 10.48 15.10
C ILE A 104 -10.19 11.75 14.29
N LYS A 105 -10.60 12.92 14.79
CA LYS A 105 -10.23 14.17 14.15
C LYS A 105 -8.71 14.31 14.16
N ASN A 106 -8.10 14.58 12.99
CA ASN A 106 -6.67 14.81 12.93
C ASN A 106 -6.32 16.08 13.73
N PRO A 107 -5.48 16.01 14.77
CA PRO A 107 -5.10 17.19 15.56
C PRO A 107 -4.11 18.09 14.82
N LYS A 108 -3.53 17.61 13.72
CA LYS A 108 -2.54 18.32 12.91
C LYS A 108 -3.15 18.77 11.59
N ASN A 109 -2.52 19.73 10.94
CA ASN A 109 -2.92 20.18 9.62
C ASN A 109 -2.39 19.18 8.58
N ASP A 110 -3.26 18.36 8.02
CA ASP A 110 -2.92 17.35 7.02
C ASP A 110 -2.80 17.89 5.59
N ASP A 111 -3.12 19.18 5.33
CA ASP A 111 -2.68 19.85 4.09
C ASP A 111 -1.15 20.00 4.02
N LYS A 112 -0.49 19.92 5.17
CA LYS A 112 0.97 19.92 5.30
C LYS A 112 1.40 18.68 6.05
N HIS A 113 1.89 17.70 5.34
CA HIS A 113 2.30 16.44 5.93
C HIS A 113 3.59 15.90 5.32
N ILE A 114 4.16 14.92 5.98
CA ILE A 114 5.37 14.23 5.54
C ILE A 114 5.03 12.75 5.39
N CYS A 115 5.23 12.24 4.18
CA CYS A 115 5.22 10.82 3.89
C CYS A 115 6.65 10.30 3.88
N LEU A 116 6.98 9.38 4.78
CA LEU A 116 8.24 8.65 4.75
C LEU A 116 8.05 7.35 3.97
N VAL A 117 8.85 7.14 2.95
CA VAL A 117 8.75 5.95 2.10
C VAL A 117 9.95 5.05 2.35
N GLN A 118 9.67 3.80 2.72
CA GLN A 118 10.65 2.73 2.84
C GLN A 118 10.23 1.51 2.05
N SER A 119 11.15 0.60 1.78
CA SER A 119 10.89 -0.69 1.15
C SER A 119 11.97 -1.70 1.51
N ASP A 120 11.67 -2.98 1.27
CA ASP A 120 12.68 -4.04 1.29
C ASP A 120 13.43 -4.15 2.64
N VAL A 121 12.66 -4.23 3.72
CA VAL A 121 13.20 -4.55 5.05
C VAL A 121 13.72 -5.98 5.07
N GLN A 122 13.02 -6.90 4.40
CA GLN A 122 13.41 -8.30 4.16
C GLN A 122 13.99 -9.01 5.38
N ALA A 123 13.39 -8.77 6.56
CA ALA A 123 13.82 -9.45 7.77
C ALA A 123 13.42 -10.93 7.74
N ALA A 124 14.39 -11.83 7.88
CA ALA A 124 14.18 -13.27 7.88
C ALA A 124 14.51 -13.93 9.25
N LYS A 125 15.20 -13.23 10.13
CA LYS A 125 15.66 -13.71 11.44
C LYS A 125 15.83 -12.56 12.44
N ALA A 126 16.04 -12.90 13.71
CA ALA A 126 16.15 -11.92 14.79
C ALA A 126 17.27 -10.87 14.58
N SER A 127 18.43 -11.28 14.05
CA SER A 127 19.51 -10.33 13.77
C SER A 127 19.17 -9.27 12.71
N ASP A 128 18.26 -9.59 11.79
CA ASP A 128 17.80 -8.63 10.78
C ASP A 128 16.88 -7.59 11.42
N ILE A 129 16.06 -8.00 12.39
CA ILE A 129 15.27 -7.07 13.21
C ILE A 129 16.17 -6.14 14.04
N GLU A 130 17.31 -6.63 14.55
CA GLU A 130 18.30 -5.76 15.21
C GLU A 130 18.90 -4.72 14.22
N GLY A 131 19.14 -5.13 12.98
CA GLY A 131 19.53 -4.22 11.90
C GLY A 131 18.45 -3.18 11.61
N TYR A 132 17.20 -3.62 11.48
CA TYR A 132 16.06 -2.74 11.28
C TYR A 132 15.88 -1.74 12.46
N MET A 133 16.10 -2.18 13.68
CA MET A 133 16.06 -1.28 14.85
C MET A 133 17.15 -0.19 14.80
N LYS A 134 18.33 -0.46 14.23
CA LYS A 134 19.36 0.57 14.02
C LYS A 134 18.89 1.60 12.99
N TYR A 135 18.32 1.13 11.86
CA TYR A 135 17.73 2.01 10.87
C TYR A 135 16.61 2.88 11.48
N LEU A 136 15.69 2.27 12.21
CA LEU A 136 14.58 2.99 12.87
C LEU A 136 15.05 4.03 13.90
N LYS A 137 16.24 3.90 14.44
CA LYS A 137 16.83 4.93 15.33
C LYS A 137 17.08 6.23 14.58
N ASP A 138 17.56 6.17 13.33
CA ASP A 138 17.73 7.35 12.47
C ASP A 138 16.39 7.97 12.12
N VAL A 139 15.41 7.15 11.67
CA VAL A 139 14.05 7.62 11.37
C VAL A 139 13.42 8.29 12.59
N ARG A 140 13.59 7.71 13.78
CA ARG A 140 13.07 8.28 15.04
C ARG A 140 13.69 9.63 15.37
N GLN A 141 14.97 9.82 15.10
CA GLN A 141 15.62 11.12 15.26
C GLN A 141 14.99 12.15 14.30
N PHE A 142 14.87 11.84 13.02
CA PHE A 142 14.25 12.69 12.01
C PHE A 142 12.82 13.10 12.41
N VAL A 143 12.00 12.14 12.83
CA VAL A 143 10.62 12.36 13.28
C VAL A 143 10.60 13.22 14.56
N GLY A 144 11.53 12.97 15.48
CA GLY A 144 11.64 13.72 16.72
C GLY A 144 11.88 15.21 16.54
N GLU A 145 12.59 15.60 15.47
CA GLU A 145 12.83 16.99 15.08
C GLU A 145 11.59 17.65 14.44
N ARG A 146 10.59 16.86 14.02
CA ARG A 146 9.39 17.28 13.27
C ARG A 146 8.08 16.92 13.96
N ARG A 147 8.05 16.86 15.29
CA ARG A 147 6.91 16.38 16.10
C ARG A 147 5.58 17.10 15.81
N ASN A 148 5.63 18.33 15.32
CA ASN A 148 4.43 19.11 15.00
C ASN A 148 3.86 18.80 13.61
N SER A 149 4.60 18.10 12.76
CA SER A 149 4.13 17.70 11.43
C SER A 149 3.25 16.46 11.50
N ASP A 150 2.26 16.37 10.61
CA ASP A 150 1.56 15.11 10.36
C ASP A 150 2.50 14.19 9.58
N ILE A 151 2.90 13.06 10.16
CA ILE A 151 3.89 12.15 9.59
C ILE A 151 3.32 10.74 9.61
N PHE A 152 3.51 10.03 8.53
CA PHE A 152 3.22 8.60 8.43
C PHE A 152 4.26 7.90 7.55
N VAL A 153 4.26 6.57 7.56
CA VAL A 153 5.18 5.75 6.78
C VAL A 153 4.40 4.97 5.73
N LEU A 154 4.87 4.99 4.49
CA LEU A 154 4.52 4.04 3.44
C LEU A 154 5.65 3.01 3.33
N ASP A 155 5.29 1.74 3.44
CA ASP A 155 6.20 0.62 3.24
C ASP A 155 5.81 -0.08 1.94
N CYS A 156 6.70 -0.02 0.95
CA CYS A 156 6.44 -0.53 -0.40
C CYS A 156 6.65 -2.05 -0.53
N GLY A 157 6.60 -2.79 0.58
CA GLY A 157 6.61 -4.26 0.55
C GLY A 157 7.99 -4.88 0.77
N ASP A 158 8.04 -6.21 0.67
CA ASP A 158 9.17 -7.03 1.09
C ASP A 158 9.57 -6.74 2.55
N ILE A 159 8.56 -6.76 3.40
CA ILE A 159 8.68 -6.55 4.84
C ILE A 159 9.52 -7.67 5.45
N VAL A 160 9.27 -8.91 5.01
CA VAL A 160 10.00 -10.10 5.46
C VAL A 160 10.72 -10.79 4.29
N GLY A 161 11.77 -11.55 4.60
CA GLY A 161 12.54 -12.32 3.61
C GLY A 161 12.03 -13.76 3.47
N ASN A 162 10.82 -14.00 2.93
CA ASN A 162 10.15 -15.31 2.88
C ASN A 162 9.92 -15.94 4.27
N ALA A 163 9.77 -15.13 5.28
CA ALA A 163 9.65 -15.59 6.67
C ALA A 163 8.45 -14.91 7.37
N PRO A 164 7.19 -15.24 7.04
CA PRO A 164 6.00 -14.59 7.60
C PRO A 164 5.92 -14.66 9.14
N ALA A 165 6.58 -15.62 9.77
CA ALA A 165 6.69 -15.72 11.22
C ALA A 165 7.41 -14.51 11.87
N ILE A 166 8.10 -13.68 11.07
CA ILE A 166 8.80 -12.47 11.52
C ILE A 166 7.87 -11.24 11.56
N PHE A 167 6.69 -11.26 10.93
CA PHE A 167 5.74 -10.13 10.96
C PHE A 167 5.51 -9.55 12.37
N PRO A 168 5.28 -10.35 13.42
CA PRO A 168 5.12 -9.79 14.78
C PRO A 168 6.35 -9.01 15.26
N SER A 169 7.55 -9.50 14.98
CA SER A 169 8.80 -8.81 15.37
C SER A 169 9.02 -7.53 14.59
N TYR A 170 8.69 -7.53 13.29
CA TYR A 170 8.71 -6.30 12.47
C TYR A 170 7.70 -5.25 12.98
N ILE A 171 6.47 -5.67 13.31
CA ILE A 171 5.45 -4.77 13.88
C ILE A 171 5.95 -4.17 15.20
N GLN A 172 6.48 -5.01 16.09
CA GLN A 172 7.04 -4.56 17.36
C GLN A 172 8.18 -3.55 17.17
N ALA A 173 9.07 -3.79 16.20
CA ALA A 173 10.14 -2.85 15.88
C ALA A 173 9.57 -1.53 15.34
N SER A 174 8.64 -1.57 14.38
CA SER A 174 8.00 -0.38 13.79
C SER A 174 7.28 0.48 14.83
N ASN A 175 6.76 -0.13 15.90
CA ASN A 175 6.04 0.58 16.97
C ASN A 175 6.89 1.62 17.71
N VAL A 176 8.23 1.55 17.63
CA VAL A 176 9.13 2.52 18.30
C VAL A 176 9.01 3.94 17.74
N LEU A 177 8.47 4.09 16.51
CA LEU A 177 8.24 5.40 15.90
C LEU A 177 6.95 6.06 16.38
N ASP A 178 5.99 5.29 16.88
CA ASP A 178 4.63 5.74 17.21
C ASP A 178 3.93 6.48 16.05
N LEU A 179 4.14 6.03 14.82
CA LEU A 179 3.54 6.54 13.59
C LEU A 179 2.66 5.46 12.94
N PRO A 180 1.62 5.83 12.20
CA PRO A 180 0.90 4.88 11.37
C PRO A 180 1.77 4.45 10.17
N PHE A 181 1.80 3.13 9.93
CA PHE A 181 2.45 2.52 8.77
C PHE A 181 1.39 1.94 7.84
N TYR A 182 1.42 2.36 6.60
CA TYR A 182 0.62 1.82 5.50
C TYR A 182 1.52 0.94 4.65
N ARG A 183 1.14 -0.31 4.41
CA ARG A 183 2.03 -1.36 3.89
C ARG A 183 1.49 -1.97 2.61
N ALA A 184 2.32 -2.04 1.57
CA ALA A 184 2.09 -2.85 0.39
C ALA A 184 2.60 -4.28 0.60
N VAL A 185 2.11 -5.21 -0.21
CA VAL A 185 2.63 -6.58 -0.28
C VAL A 185 3.85 -6.60 -1.20
N GLY A 186 4.94 -7.21 -0.76
CA GLY A 186 6.08 -7.55 -1.60
C GLY A 186 6.09 -9.05 -1.97
N ASN A 187 6.95 -9.42 -2.90
CA ASN A 187 7.02 -10.82 -3.33
C ASN A 187 7.58 -11.75 -2.23
N HIS A 188 8.38 -11.25 -1.31
CA HIS A 188 8.85 -12.01 -0.16
C HIS A 188 7.84 -12.09 0.99
N ASP A 189 6.75 -11.33 0.95
CA ASP A 189 5.67 -11.36 1.93
C ASP A 189 4.61 -12.41 1.62
N MET A 190 4.72 -13.07 0.44
CA MET A 190 3.76 -14.04 -0.04
C MET A 190 4.09 -15.47 0.40
N GLU A 191 3.08 -16.32 0.42
CA GLU A 191 3.20 -17.76 0.65
C GLU A 191 3.36 -18.50 -0.68
N TYR A 192 4.54 -19.09 -0.92
CA TYR A 192 4.81 -19.92 -2.07
C TYR A 192 4.37 -21.37 -1.83
N GLY A 193 3.82 -22.00 -2.88
CA GLY A 193 3.31 -23.37 -2.81
C GLY A 193 1.83 -23.48 -2.49
N VAL A 194 1.14 -22.34 -2.35
CA VAL A 194 -0.32 -22.28 -2.27
C VAL A 194 -0.98 -22.52 -3.63
N ARG A 195 -2.30 -22.70 -3.61
CA ARG A 195 -3.06 -23.10 -4.80
C ARG A 195 -3.24 -22.00 -5.84
N SER A 196 -3.37 -20.75 -5.42
CA SER A 196 -3.69 -19.62 -6.30
C SER A 196 -3.24 -18.30 -5.71
N TYR A 197 -3.27 -17.25 -6.52
CA TYR A 197 -2.95 -15.87 -6.14
C TYR A 197 -3.70 -15.42 -4.88
N GLU A 198 -5.01 -15.66 -4.80
CA GLU A 198 -5.84 -15.23 -3.67
C GLU A 198 -5.46 -15.91 -2.34
N HIS A 199 -4.66 -16.96 -2.39
CA HIS A 199 -4.14 -17.64 -1.21
C HIS A 199 -2.73 -17.20 -0.83
N SER A 200 -1.98 -16.56 -1.74
CA SER A 200 -0.57 -16.24 -1.55
C SER A 200 -0.29 -15.14 -0.51
N TYR A 201 -1.28 -14.29 -0.23
CA TYR A 201 -1.13 -13.18 0.71
C TYR A 201 -2.02 -13.27 1.95
N LYS A 202 -2.56 -14.47 2.27
CA LYS A 202 -3.46 -14.64 3.42
C LYS A 202 -2.80 -14.31 4.76
N THR A 203 -1.57 -14.75 4.97
CA THR A 203 -0.84 -14.44 6.20
C THR A 203 -0.55 -12.94 6.30
N PHE A 204 -0.22 -12.25 5.19
CA PHE A 204 -0.12 -10.79 5.18
C PHE A 204 -1.42 -10.12 5.62
N GLU A 205 -2.58 -10.57 5.10
CA GLU A 205 -3.89 -10.02 5.46
C GLU A 205 -4.28 -10.25 6.92
N GLU A 206 -3.76 -11.29 7.56
CA GLU A 206 -4.01 -11.54 8.98
C GLU A 206 -3.39 -10.46 9.87
N TYR A 207 -2.24 -9.91 9.47
CA TYR A 207 -1.52 -8.88 10.20
C TYR A 207 -1.84 -7.46 9.77
N PHE A 208 -2.05 -7.23 8.47
CA PHE A 208 -2.09 -5.88 7.91
C PHE A 208 -3.41 -5.51 7.20
N GLY A 209 -4.31 -6.48 7.00
CA GLY A 209 -5.60 -6.25 6.37
C GLY A 209 -5.56 -6.31 4.84
N PRO A 210 -6.43 -5.53 4.15
CA PRO A 210 -6.59 -5.62 2.70
C PRO A 210 -5.29 -5.28 1.97
N ILE A 211 -5.05 -5.97 0.85
CA ILE A 211 -3.83 -5.83 0.03
C ILE A 211 -3.89 -4.66 -0.96
N TYR A 212 -5.02 -4.00 -1.07
CA TYR A 212 -5.18 -2.71 -1.74
C TYR A 212 -6.21 -1.88 -1.00
N TYR A 213 -5.94 -0.60 -0.86
CA TYR A 213 -6.73 0.37 -0.12
C TYR A 213 -6.26 1.79 -0.39
N SER A 214 -7.03 2.78 0.07
CA SER A 214 -6.69 4.19 -0.08
C SER A 214 -6.98 5.00 1.18
N PHE A 215 -6.39 6.18 1.26
CA PHE A 215 -6.67 7.18 2.28
C PHE A 215 -6.26 8.58 1.81
N ASN A 216 -6.78 9.61 2.46
CA ASN A 216 -6.50 11.00 2.12
C ASN A 216 -5.72 11.72 3.23
N ARG A 217 -4.88 12.68 2.83
CA ARG A 217 -4.26 13.68 3.67
C ARG A 217 -4.32 15.03 2.94
N GLY A 218 -5.13 15.99 3.47
CA GLY A 218 -5.36 17.25 2.77
C GLY A 218 -5.82 17.03 1.32
N LYS A 219 -5.10 17.62 0.38
CA LYS A 219 -5.30 17.46 -1.07
C LYS A 219 -4.47 16.34 -1.70
N ALA A 220 -4.05 15.38 -0.93
CA ALA A 220 -3.33 14.20 -1.43
C ALA A 220 -4.13 12.92 -1.19
N HIS A 221 -4.29 12.12 -2.22
CA HIS A 221 -4.91 10.81 -2.21
C HIS A 221 -3.83 9.73 -2.35
N TYR A 222 -3.80 8.81 -1.41
CA TYR A 222 -2.83 7.72 -1.34
C TYR A 222 -3.51 6.40 -1.63
N ILE A 223 -3.00 5.67 -2.62
CA ILE A 223 -3.41 4.33 -2.98
C ILE A 223 -2.26 3.39 -2.63
N VAL A 224 -2.55 2.31 -1.94
CA VAL A 224 -1.62 1.21 -1.73
C VAL A 224 -2.19 -0.01 -2.44
N LEU A 225 -1.38 -0.69 -3.25
CA LEU A 225 -1.84 -1.85 -4.01
C LEU A 225 -0.82 -2.98 -4.02
N ASN A 226 -1.31 -4.19 -4.26
CA ASN A 226 -0.48 -5.36 -4.52
C ASN A 226 -0.33 -5.57 -6.03
N ASN A 227 0.90 -5.55 -6.51
CA ASN A 227 1.25 -5.89 -7.89
C ASN A 227 2.17 -7.12 -7.99
N CYS A 228 2.38 -7.83 -6.87
CA CYS A 228 3.09 -9.10 -6.85
C CYS A 228 2.10 -10.22 -7.16
N PHE A 229 1.92 -10.53 -8.43
CA PHE A 229 0.95 -11.54 -8.86
C PHE A 229 1.55 -12.94 -8.82
N TYR A 230 1.11 -13.77 -7.87
CA TYR A 230 1.54 -15.16 -7.75
C TYR A 230 1.03 -16.01 -8.92
N ILE A 231 1.92 -16.70 -9.58
CA ILE A 231 1.62 -17.60 -10.71
C ILE A 231 1.51 -19.04 -10.21
N ASN A 232 2.60 -19.60 -9.69
CA ASN A 232 2.66 -20.94 -9.14
C ASN A 232 3.99 -21.18 -8.41
N ARG A 233 4.15 -22.37 -7.86
CA ARG A 233 5.34 -22.76 -7.11
C ARG A 233 6.66 -22.67 -7.91
N HIS A 234 6.63 -22.86 -9.21
CA HIS A 234 7.83 -22.92 -10.05
C HIS A 234 8.22 -21.54 -10.59
N TYR A 235 7.23 -20.82 -11.17
CA TYR A 235 7.43 -19.48 -11.73
C TYR A 235 7.29 -18.37 -10.70
N ARG A 236 6.82 -18.71 -9.48
CA ARG A 236 6.62 -17.78 -8.38
C ARG A 236 5.64 -16.67 -8.71
N TYR A 237 6.09 -15.51 -9.21
CA TYR A 237 5.29 -14.31 -9.43
C TYR A 237 5.75 -13.55 -10.67
N ILE A 238 4.92 -12.60 -11.06
CA ILE A 238 5.23 -11.51 -12.00
C ILE A 238 4.74 -10.19 -11.41
N GLY A 239 5.27 -9.05 -11.91
CA GLY A 239 4.67 -7.75 -11.71
C GLY A 239 3.39 -7.64 -12.55
N TYR A 240 2.22 -7.58 -11.89
CA TYR A 240 0.93 -7.50 -12.58
C TYR A 240 -0.16 -7.00 -11.63
N ILE A 241 -0.97 -6.05 -12.09
CA ILE A 241 -2.14 -5.56 -11.37
C ILE A 241 -3.37 -6.28 -11.92
N ASP A 242 -4.06 -7.05 -11.09
CA ASP A 242 -5.24 -7.78 -11.54
C ASP A 242 -6.41 -6.85 -11.90
N GLU A 243 -7.31 -7.32 -12.78
CA GLU A 243 -8.43 -6.55 -13.29
C GLU A 243 -9.35 -6.04 -12.18
N ARG A 244 -9.55 -6.81 -11.12
CA ARG A 244 -10.37 -6.39 -9.98
C ARG A 244 -9.74 -5.19 -9.26
N THR A 245 -8.43 -5.20 -9.07
CA THR A 245 -7.70 -4.07 -8.47
C THR A 245 -7.78 -2.83 -9.37
N LEU A 246 -7.65 -2.96 -10.70
CA LEU A 246 -7.81 -1.86 -11.64
C LEU A 246 -9.23 -1.26 -11.59
N GLN A 247 -10.27 -2.09 -11.60
CA GLN A 247 -11.67 -1.65 -11.48
C GLN A 247 -11.93 -0.95 -10.14
N TRP A 248 -11.33 -1.44 -9.06
CA TRP A 248 -11.44 -0.80 -7.76
C TRP A 248 -10.75 0.57 -7.74
N ILE A 249 -9.54 0.70 -8.35
CA ILE A 249 -8.83 1.98 -8.47
C ILE A 249 -9.68 2.99 -9.26
N GLU A 250 -10.29 2.57 -10.38
CA GLU A 250 -11.17 3.40 -11.18
C GLU A 250 -12.35 3.91 -10.35
N ALA A 251 -13.00 3.03 -9.59
CA ALA A 251 -14.11 3.39 -8.71
C ALA A 251 -13.67 4.35 -7.60
N ASP A 252 -12.54 4.10 -6.95
CA ASP A 252 -12.01 4.93 -5.86
C ASP A 252 -11.60 6.33 -6.37
N LEU A 253 -10.89 6.40 -7.50
CA LEU A 253 -10.50 7.66 -8.15
C LEU A 253 -11.69 8.49 -8.64
N SER A 254 -12.87 7.88 -8.85
CA SER A 254 -14.08 8.62 -9.22
C SER A 254 -14.54 9.61 -8.14
N PHE A 255 -14.10 9.41 -6.90
CA PHE A 255 -14.37 10.30 -5.76
C PHE A 255 -13.25 11.32 -5.49
N VAL A 256 -12.17 11.28 -6.26
CA VAL A 256 -11.00 12.15 -6.06
C VAL A 256 -11.04 13.34 -7.02
N PRO A 257 -11.02 14.58 -6.51
CA PRO A 257 -10.95 15.77 -7.37
C PRO A 257 -9.67 15.79 -8.21
N LYS A 258 -9.77 16.24 -9.46
CA LYS A 258 -8.64 16.25 -10.42
C LYS A 258 -7.51 17.24 -10.06
N ASP A 259 -7.72 18.15 -9.11
CA ASP A 259 -6.70 19.07 -8.59
C ASP A 259 -5.94 18.49 -7.38
N HIS A 260 -6.21 17.23 -7.02
CA HIS A 260 -5.49 16.53 -5.95
C HIS A 260 -4.25 15.83 -6.48
N LEU A 261 -3.21 15.73 -5.63
CA LEU A 261 -2.10 14.81 -5.85
C LEU A 261 -2.58 13.37 -5.68
N VAL A 262 -2.06 12.45 -6.48
CA VAL A 262 -2.30 11.01 -6.32
C VAL A 262 -0.97 10.31 -6.12
N PHE A 263 -0.84 9.59 -5.02
CA PHE A 263 0.31 8.75 -4.73
C PHE A 263 -0.10 7.29 -4.79
N VAL A 264 0.67 6.47 -5.49
CA VAL A 264 0.45 5.01 -5.58
C VAL A 264 1.66 4.30 -5.00
N ALA A 265 1.48 3.56 -3.92
CA ALA A 265 2.52 2.71 -3.35
C ALA A 265 2.29 1.25 -3.77
N MET A 266 3.30 0.65 -4.37
CA MET A 266 3.32 -0.75 -4.80
C MET A 266 4.74 -1.29 -4.66
N HIS A 267 4.93 -2.60 -4.83
CA HIS A 267 6.25 -3.19 -4.62
C HIS A 267 7.11 -3.20 -5.87
N ILE A 268 6.64 -3.87 -6.93
CA ILE A 268 7.40 -4.02 -8.18
C ILE A 268 7.27 -2.73 -9.00
N PRO A 269 8.37 -2.17 -9.50
CA PRO A 269 8.32 -0.93 -10.30
C PRO A 269 7.36 -1.02 -11.49
N SER A 270 6.82 0.11 -11.88
CA SER A 270 5.99 0.22 -13.08
C SER A 270 6.82 0.21 -14.37
N SER A 271 8.11 0.49 -14.25
CA SER A 271 9.06 0.50 -15.37
C SER A 271 10.42 -0.02 -14.90
N SER A 272 11.15 -0.64 -15.79
CA SER A 272 12.47 -1.20 -15.54
C SER A 272 13.53 -0.43 -16.35
N THR A 273 14.77 -0.43 -15.85
CA THR A 273 15.93 0.07 -16.63
C THR A 273 16.38 -0.92 -17.70
N LYS A 274 15.84 -2.14 -17.72
CA LYS A 274 16.19 -3.16 -18.71
C LYS A 274 15.43 -2.91 -20.00
N GLU A 275 16.11 -3.06 -21.15
CA GLU A 275 15.44 -3.03 -22.44
C GLU A 275 14.39 -4.15 -22.51
N LEU A 276 13.19 -3.80 -22.96
CA LEU A 276 12.10 -4.74 -23.17
C LEU A 276 12.54 -5.81 -24.20
N GLN A 277 12.73 -7.02 -23.75
CA GLN A 277 12.88 -8.17 -24.63
C GLN A 277 11.50 -8.64 -25.07
N PHE A 278 11.25 -8.60 -26.35
CA PHE A 278 9.98 -9.06 -26.93
C PHE A 278 9.69 -10.51 -26.47
N ASN A 279 8.52 -10.73 -25.86
CA ASN A 279 8.05 -12.00 -25.29
C ASN A 279 8.71 -12.45 -23.97
N ALA A 280 9.44 -11.61 -23.25
CA ALA A 280 9.90 -11.93 -21.90
C ALA A 280 9.05 -11.23 -20.84
N LEU A 281 8.51 -11.98 -19.88
CA LEU A 281 7.99 -11.41 -18.64
C LEU A 281 9.18 -11.03 -17.77
N LEU A 282 9.28 -9.74 -17.46
CA LEU A 282 10.34 -9.24 -16.58
C LEU A 282 9.85 -9.30 -15.13
N PRO A 283 10.52 -10.02 -14.24
CA PRO A 283 10.11 -10.10 -12.82
C PRO A 283 10.27 -8.77 -12.09
N ASP A 284 11.09 -7.86 -12.62
CA ASP A 284 11.45 -6.57 -12.02
C ASP A 284 10.59 -5.41 -12.56
N GLU A 285 9.49 -5.70 -13.27
CA GLU A 285 8.61 -4.70 -13.90
C GLU A 285 7.14 -5.14 -13.84
N THR A 286 6.24 -4.17 -13.68
CA THR A 286 4.80 -4.41 -13.74
C THR A 286 4.32 -4.46 -15.18
N SER A 287 4.01 -5.67 -15.67
CA SER A 287 3.76 -5.96 -17.09
C SER A 287 2.60 -5.19 -17.71
N ASN A 288 1.61 -4.78 -16.92
CA ASN A 288 0.44 -4.00 -17.36
C ASN A 288 0.38 -2.61 -16.72
N ALA A 289 1.53 -2.00 -16.42
CA ALA A 289 1.60 -0.68 -15.81
C ALA A 289 0.89 0.41 -16.63
N SER A 290 0.81 0.26 -17.97
CA SER A 290 0.06 1.17 -18.84
C SER A 290 -1.40 1.34 -18.42
N SER A 291 -2.05 0.27 -17.94
CA SER A 291 -3.42 0.35 -17.43
C SER A 291 -3.54 1.24 -16.19
N LEU A 292 -2.53 1.22 -15.31
CA LEU A 292 -2.46 2.14 -14.17
C LEU A 292 -2.22 3.58 -14.64
N TYR A 293 -1.34 3.80 -15.63
CA TYR A 293 -1.07 5.14 -16.16
C TYR A 293 -2.33 5.78 -16.78
N ASP A 294 -3.15 4.98 -17.47
CA ASP A 294 -4.41 5.43 -18.06
C ASP A 294 -5.40 5.88 -16.95
N LEU A 295 -5.49 5.17 -15.83
CA LEU A 295 -6.32 5.55 -14.68
C LEU A 295 -5.82 6.82 -13.99
N LEU A 296 -4.50 7.00 -13.91
CA LEU A 296 -3.86 8.17 -13.32
C LEU A 296 -3.88 9.40 -14.25
N ALA A 297 -4.28 9.25 -15.52
CA ALA A 297 -4.30 10.35 -16.47
C ALA A 297 -5.14 11.53 -15.97
N GLY A 298 -4.55 12.71 -16.03
CA GLY A 298 -5.18 13.96 -15.58
C GLY A 298 -4.91 14.34 -14.12
N TYR A 299 -4.32 13.45 -13.32
CA TYR A 299 -3.80 13.79 -12.00
C TYR A 299 -2.30 14.17 -12.07
N ASP A 300 -1.83 14.88 -11.07
CA ASP A 300 -0.41 14.97 -10.74
C ASP A 300 -0.09 13.77 -9.84
N ALA A 301 0.57 12.76 -10.42
CA ALA A 301 0.67 11.43 -9.83
C ALA A 301 2.12 11.00 -9.62
N HIS A 302 2.37 10.40 -8.46
CA HIS A 302 3.65 9.84 -8.06
C HIS A 302 3.48 8.36 -7.69
N ILE A 303 4.30 7.49 -8.28
CA ILE A 303 4.34 6.07 -7.95
C ILE A 303 5.55 5.83 -7.04
N PHE A 304 5.35 5.10 -5.95
CA PHE A 304 6.40 4.64 -5.06
C PHE A 304 6.58 3.13 -5.22
N SER A 305 7.81 2.69 -5.42
CA SER A 305 8.16 1.30 -5.58
C SER A 305 9.47 0.93 -4.87
N GLY A 306 9.74 -0.37 -4.75
CA GLY A 306 10.96 -0.94 -4.17
C GLY A 306 11.51 -2.06 -5.04
N HIS A 307 11.70 -3.27 -4.48
CA HIS A 307 11.98 -4.52 -5.17
C HIS A 307 13.39 -4.62 -5.79
N THR A 308 13.83 -3.60 -6.51
CA THR A 308 15.12 -3.63 -7.24
C THR A 308 16.31 -3.38 -6.34
N HIS A 309 16.10 -2.86 -5.13
CA HIS A 309 17.14 -2.39 -4.22
C HIS A 309 18.01 -1.27 -4.83
N TYR A 310 17.41 -0.44 -5.67
CA TYR A 310 18.04 0.74 -6.26
C TYR A 310 17.28 1.99 -5.86
N ASN A 311 17.97 3.13 -5.84
CA ASN A 311 17.31 4.44 -5.66
C ASN A 311 17.37 5.21 -6.97
N TRP A 312 16.22 5.35 -7.62
CA TRP A 312 16.14 6.03 -8.91
C TRP A 312 14.75 6.62 -9.15
N ASN A 313 14.70 7.66 -9.96
CA ASN A 313 13.46 8.34 -10.31
C ASN A 313 13.24 8.28 -11.82
N VAL A 314 12.01 8.03 -12.25
CA VAL A 314 11.59 8.03 -13.65
C VAL A 314 10.54 9.10 -13.88
N VAL A 315 10.79 10.00 -14.80
CA VAL A 315 9.83 11.00 -15.25
C VAL A 315 9.20 10.49 -16.54
N PHE A 316 7.93 10.09 -16.50
CA PHE A 316 7.20 9.65 -17.70
C PHE A 316 6.69 10.85 -18.51
N ASN A 317 6.19 11.86 -17.79
CA ASN A 317 5.72 13.13 -18.35
C ASN A 317 5.60 14.18 -17.23
N ASP A 318 5.09 15.37 -17.56
CA ASP A 318 4.99 16.51 -16.61
C ASP A 318 4.08 16.24 -15.39
N LYS A 319 3.32 15.14 -15.39
CA LYS A 319 2.33 14.79 -14.36
C LYS A 319 2.46 13.38 -13.80
N LEU A 320 3.36 12.57 -14.33
CA LEU A 320 3.55 11.21 -13.86
C LEU A 320 5.03 10.93 -13.65
N MET A 321 5.35 10.54 -12.43
CA MET A 321 6.70 10.23 -11.99
C MET A 321 6.70 8.96 -11.13
N GLU A 322 7.75 8.17 -11.21
CA GLU A 322 7.99 7.06 -10.31
C GLU A 322 9.25 7.29 -9.49
N HIS A 323 9.17 6.92 -8.21
CA HIS A 323 10.25 6.93 -7.26
C HIS A 323 10.48 5.50 -6.77
N ASN A 324 11.52 4.85 -7.29
CA ASN A 324 11.97 3.57 -6.77
C ASN A 324 12.93 3.84 -5.63
N THR A 325 12.64 3.28 -4.45
CA THR A 325 13.43 3.55 -3.24
C THR A 325 14.43 2.43 -2.97
N ALA A 326 15.60 2.78 -2.49
CA ALA A 326 16.62 1.83 -2.07
C ALA A 326 16.11 0.96 -0.89
N ALA A 327 16.67 -0.24 -0.78
CA ALA A 327 16.29 -1.22 0.23
C ALA A 327 16.79 -0.82 1.63
N VAL A 328 15.90 -0.94 2.62
CA VAL A 328 16.26 -0.79 4.04
C VAL A 328 17.28 -1.83 4.46
N CYS A 329 17.20 -3.05 3.93
CA CYS A 329 18.17 -4.13 4.23
C CYS A 329 19.54 -3.93 3.53
N GLY A 330 19.70 -2.89 2.70
CA GLY A 330 20.91 -2.73 1.88
C GLY A 330 21.21 -3.99 1.06
N THR A 331 22.39 -4.57 1.22
CA THR A 331 22.73 -5.87 0.61
C THR A 331 22.31 -7.01 1.55
N PHE A 332 20.99 -7.21 1.72
CA PHE A 332 20.40 -8.31 2.51
C PHE A 332 21.00 -8.42 3.92
N TRP A 333 21.09 -7.29 4.64
CA TRP A 333 21.69 -7.17 5.98
C TRP A 333 23.17 -7.56 6.09
N LYS A 334 23.87 -7.72 4.95
CA LYS A 334 25.33 -7.97 4.92
C LYS A 334 26.14 -6.67 4.88
N ALA A 335 25.57 -5.61 4.29
CA ALA A 335 26.13 -4.28 4.26
C ALA A 335 25.00 -3.24 4.20
N ASP A 336 25.24 -2.07 4.78
CA ASP A 336 24.30 -0.94 4.82
C ASP A 336 24.34 -0.12 3.52
N ILE A 337 24.50 -0.79 2.38
CA ILE A 337 24.61 -0.22 1.04
C ILE A 337 23.94 -1.15 0.04
N CYS A 338 23.21 -0.60 -0.89
CA CYS A 338 22.60 -1.32 -2.01
C CYS A 338 23.57 -1.57 -3.15
N THR A 339 23.18 -2.38 -4.14
CA THR A 339 24.08 -2.77 -5.26
C THR A 339 24.39 -1.63 -6.21
N ASP A 340 23.54 -0.60 -6.28
CA ASP A 340 23.77 0.66 -7.01
C ASP A 340 24.69 1.64 -6.25
N GLY A 341 25.09 1.28 -5.03
CA GLY A 341 25.91 2.13 -4.18
C GLY A 341 25.12 3.09 -3.27
N THR A 342 23.80 3.09 -3.35
CA THR A 342 22.95 3.89 -2.44
C THR A 342 23.00 3.32 -1.03
N PRO A 343 23.30 4.11 0.01
CA PRO A 343 23.19 3.64 1.39
C PRO A 343 21.73 3.30 1.73
N SER A 344 21.53 2.33 2.64
CA SER A 344 20.24 2.08 3.27
C SER A 344 19.62 3.39 3.77
N GLY A 345 18.33 3.60 3.50
CA GLY A 345 17.70 4.88 3.84
C GLY A 345 16.19 4.90 3.51
N TYR A 346 15.67 6.10 3.38
CA TYR A 346 14.24 6.33 3.12
C TYR A 346 13.99 7.60 2.34
N GLY A 347 12.93 7.58 1.53
CA GLY A 347 12.41 8.77 0.87
C GLY A 347 11.64 9.65 1.86
N ILE A 348 11.80 10.96 1.73
CA ILE A 348 11.07 12.00 2.48
C ILE A 348 10.27 12.79 1.46
N TYR A 349 8.94 12.76 1.56
CA TYR A 349 8.04 13.49 0.68
C TYR A 349 7.26 14.51 1.52
N GLU A 350 7.58 15.78 1.32
CA GLU A 350 6.94 16.90 2.01
C GLU A 350 5.83 17.46 1.13
N VAL A 351 4.59 17.24 1.56
CA VAL A 351 3.38 17.68 0.84
C VAL A 351 2.85 18.98 1.45
N ASN A 352 2.47 19.93 0.61
CA ASN A 352 1.84 21.18 0.99
C ASN A 352 0.71 21.51 0.00
N GLY A 353 -0.52 21.19 0.37
CA GLY A 353 -1.68 21.28 -0.49
C GLY A 353 -1.56 20.28 -1.67
N ASN A 354 -1.42 20.80 -2.89
CA ASN A 354 -1.22 20.01 -4.11
C ASN A 354 0.23 20.09 -4.65
N LYS A 355 1.19 20.37 -3.78
CA LYS A 355 2.61 20.39 -4.15
C LYS A 355 3.37 19.41 -3.30
N VAL A 356 4.34 18.74 -3.91
CA VAL A 356 5.25 17.82 -3.24
C VAL A 356 6.69 18.17 -3.57
N THR A 357 7.56 18.07 -2.57
CA THR A 357 9.01 18.06 -2.72
C THR A 357 9.55 16.82 -2.06
N TRP A 358 10.66 16.31 -2.55
CA TRP A 358 11.22 15.07 -2.02
C TRP A 358 12.75 15.11 -1.94
N SER A 359 13.26 14.28 -1.05
CA SER A 359 14.67 13.97 -0.90
C SER A 359 14.84 12.55 -0.40
N TYR A 360 15.99 11.95 -0.65
CA TYR A 360 16.39 10.70 -0.02
C TYR A 360 17.24 10.97 1.20
N LYS A 361 17.03 10.23 2.29
CA LYS A 361 17.85 10.29 3.47
C LYS A 361 18.55 8.96 3.73
N SER A 362 19.86 8.94 3.56
CA SER A 362 20.70 7.81 3.96
C SER A 362 20.69 7.66 5.49
N ALA A 363 20.39 6.46 5.99
CA ALA A 363 20.35 6.19 7.43
C ALA A 363 21.77 6.34 8.04
N GLY A 364 21.86 7.05 9.16
CA GLY A 364 23.12 7.33 9.82
C GLY A 364 23.92 8.52 9.26
N PHE A 365 23.45 9.14 8.17
CA PHE A 365 24.08 10.33 7.58
C PHE A 365 23.19 11.57 7.76
N PRO A 366 23.73 12.79 7.69
CA PRO A 366 22.91 14.00 7.68
C PRO A 366 22.09 14.08 6.36
N ILE A 367 21.01 14.89 6.37
CA ILE A 367 20.06 14.98 5.23
C ILE A 367 20.70 15.56 3.96
N ASP A 368 21.74 16.35 4.09
CA ASP A 368 22.51 16.94 2.99
C ASP A 368 23.55 15.99 2.38
N HIS A 369 23.67 14.76 2.88
CA HIS A 369 24.47 13.71 2.29
C HIS A 369 23.74 13.10 1.09
N GLN A 370 23.82 13.76 -0.07
CA GLN A 370 23.06 13.40 -1.28
C GLN A 370 23.92 12.76 -2.37
N PHE A 371 25.25 12.73 -2.21
CA PHE A 371 26.15 12.06 -3.15
C PHE A 371 27.47 11.67 -2.47
N ARG A 372 28.15 10.71 -3.07
CA ARG A 372 29.52 10.33 -2.72
C ARG A 372 30.47 10.55 -3.90
N GLY A 373 31.45 11.39 -3.70
CA GLY A 373 32.49 11.66 -4.69
C GLY A 373 33.68 10.69 -4.60
N TYR A 374 34.22 10.30 -5.73
CA TYR A 374 35.39 9.47 -5.85
C TYR A 374 36.43 10.24 -6.67
N PRO A 375 37.69 10.37 -6.19
CA PRO A 375 38.72 11.13 -6.89
C PRO A 375 39.20 10.42 -8.17
N VAL A 376 39.93 11.16 -9.02
CA VAL A 376 40.62 10.63 -10.20
C VAL A 376 41.44 9.40 -9.83
N GLY A 377 41.34 8.34 -10.65
CA GLY A 377 42.01 7.06 -10.43
C GLY A 377 41.27 6.07 -9.55
N SER A 378 40.03 6.40 -9.12
CA SER A 378 39.20 5.49 -8.32
C SER A 378 38.50 4.39 -9.14
N SER A 379 38.43 4.54 -10.46
CA SER A 379 37.81 3.57 -11.37
C SER A 379 38.83 3.11 -12.41
N GLU A 380 38.85 1.82 -12.67
CA GLU A 380 39.64 1.25 -13.77
C GLU A 380 39.05 1.60 -15.14
N GLU A 381 37.71 1.73 -15.23
CA GLU A 381 37.02 2.05 -16.45
C GLU A 381 37.11 3.54 -16.82
N TYR A 382 37.11 4.42 -15.79
CA TYR A 382 37.17 5.87 -15.95
C TYR A 382 38.37 6.45 -15.15
N PRO A 383 39.62 6.11 -15.52
CA PRO A 383 40.77 6.41 -14.68
C PRO A 383 41.18 7.90 -14.63
N GLN A 384 40.61 8.72 -15.52
CA GLN A 384 40.89 10.16 -15.58
C GLN A 384 39.73 11.02 -15.03
N ASP A 385 38.61 10.39 -14.61
CA ASP A 385 37.41 11.10 -14.22
C ASP A 385 37.25 11.18 -12.70
N ILE A 386 36.57 12.23 -12.26
CA ILE A 386 35.97 12.29 -10.93
C ILE A 386 34.58 11.69 -11.06
N ILE A 387 34.28 10.68 -10.26
CA ILE A 387 33.01 9.98 -10.30
C ILE A 387 32.18 10.41 -9.10
N ALA A 388 30.90 10.63 -9.31
CA ALA A 388 29.93 10.84 -8.24
C ALA A 388 28.83 9.77 -8.32
N ASN A 389 28.52 9.15 -7.20
CA ASN A 389 27.31 8.38 -6.99
C ASN A 389 26.29 9.30 -6.29
N VAL A 390 25.17 9.55 -6.94
CA VAL A 390 24.13 10.54 -6.56
C VAL A 390 22.88 9.83 -6.14
#